data_9029f91f45d24b7585d5593e8a4425e6
#
_entry.id   9029f91f45d24b7585d5593e8a4425e6
#
_cell.length_a   1.000
_cell.length_b   1.000
_cell.length_c   1.000
_cell.angle_alpha   90.00
_cell.angle_beta   90.00
_cell.angle_gamma   90.00
#
_symmetry.space_group_name_H-M   'P 1'
#
loop_
_entity.id
_entity.type
_entity.pdbx_description
1 polymer ?
#
loop_
_entity_poly.entity_id
_entity_poly.type
_entity_poly.pdbx_seq_one_letter_code
_entity_poly.pdbx_strand_id
1 'polypeptide(L)'
;MKRTHLTLDQSYLIHACLVARWSMNDIAAEVSRHRSTLYAKIRRGHNKAGHYCPHHAQRSSDAARAASVANAPCKSAAEWAKVGTQLKGGHSPEQISGRRQLLHDACPISPQAIYNATVRNNWTHHLYRSRVRRLLKRPAPRPWQGTAKSVHERDPEVHLRIGIGDWEADCALGKKRDKQRTLVLVERQSLYEQLVLLPNGTAKATASRLKKALLGSGLPFRSVTTDRGSEFSTLGAMFPDQAYACDAYQPNQRGTNENQIGRLRADLPKGQSMNKLTQARLTRIQDKHNHTPRKCLGFLTPHEVAFNCSPRVAFRT
;
A
#
# COMPACT_ATOMS: atom_id res chain seq x y z
N MET A 1 -9.11 -20.95 -8.90
CA MET A 1 -8.41 -22.27 -8.92
C MET A 1 -7.08 -22.15 -9.64
N LYS A 2 -5.95 -22.51 -8.99
CA LYS A 2 -4.66 -22.62 -9.69
C LYS A 2 -4.74 -23.78 -10.68
N ARG A 3 -4.52 -23.51 -11.97
CA ARG A 3 -4.40 -24.55 -13.00
C ARG A 3 -3.11 -25.34 -12.73
N THR A 4 -3.23 -26.54 -12.18
CA THR A 4 -2.10 -27.45 -12.01
C THR A 4 -1.87 -28.22 -13.32
N HIS A 5 -0.65 -28.19 -13.83
CA HIS A 5 -0.28 -28.95 -15.03
C HIS A 5 -0.04 -30.43 -14.69
N LEU A 6 -0.23 -31.30 -15.67
CA LEU A 6 0.14 -32.70 -15.53
C LEU A 6 1.67 -32.82 -15.38
N THR A 7 2.09 -33.59 -14.38
CA THR A 7 3.50 -33.91 -14.14
C THR A 7 4.05 -34.93 -15.08
N LEU A 8 5.37 -35.15 -15.07
CA LEU A 8 6.00 -36.23 -15.84
C LEU A 8 5.53 -37.59 -15.33
N ASP A 9 5.42 -37.78 -14.00
CA ASP A 9 4.94 -39.03 -13.40
C ASP A 9 3.49 -39.35 -13.83
N GLN A 10 2.62 -38.33 -13.82
CA GLN A 10 1.26 -38.50 -14.37
C GLN A 10 1.27 -38.82 -15.86
N SER A 11 2.26 -38.36 -16.63
CA SER A 11 2.41 -38.71 -18.04
C SER A 11 2.84 -40.16 -18.23
N TYR A 12 3.66 -40.72 -17.34
CA TYR A 12 4.00 -42.15 -17.31
C TYR A 12 2.81 -42.99 -16.90
N LEU A 13 2.03 -42.55 -15.90
CA LEU A 13 0.81 -43.26 -15.51
C LEU A 13 -0.20 -43.33 -16.66
N ILE A 14 -0.41 -42.21 -17.37
CA ILE A 14 -1.25 -42.19 -18.58
C ILE A 14 -0.74 -43.19 -19.60
N HIS A 15 0.57 -43.29 -19.83
CA HIS A 15 1.16 -44.25 -20.78
C HIS A 15 0.89 -45.68 -20.34
N ALA A 16 1.11 -46.03 -19.09
CA ALA A 16 0.86 -47.36 -18.55
C ALA A 16 -0.62 -47.78 -18.70
N CYS A 17 -1.55 -46.86 -18.37
CA CYS A 17 -2.98 -47.10 -18.52
C CYS A 17 -3.40 -47.25 -20.00
N LEU A 18 -2.80 -46.50 -20.94
CA LEU A 18 -3.05 -46.67 -22.38
C LEU A 18 -2.57 -48.02 -22.89
N VAL A 19 -1.40 -48.47 -22.44
CA VAL A 19 -0.87 -49.81 -22.77
C VAL A 19 -1.78 -50.91 -22.20
N ALA A 20 -2.30 -50.71 -21.00
CA ALA A 20 -3.26 -51.62 -20.37
C ALA A 20 -4.70 -51.50 -20.93
N ARG A 21 -4.91 -50.69 -21.98
CA ARG A 21 -6.20 -50.50 -22.68
C ARG A 21 -7.32 -49.97 -21.77
N TRP A 22 -7.01 -49.16 -20.74
CA TRP A 22 -8.02 -48.53 -19.91
C TRP A 22 -8.87 -47.53 -20.71
N SER A 23 -10.12 -47.35 -20.28
CA SER A 23 -10.95 -46.30 -20.88
C SER A 23 -10.45 -44.92 -20.54
N MET A 24 -10.72 -43.95 -21.41
CA MET A 24 -10.33 -42.55 -21.16
C MET A 24 -11.00 -41.97 -19.91
N ASN A 25 -12.16 -42.51 -19.52
CA ASN A 25 -12.84 -42.07 -18.29
C ASN A 25 -12.09 -42.60 -17.06
N ASP A 26 -11.65 -43.83 -17.05
CA ASP A 26 -10.90 -44.45 -15.96
C ASP A 26 -9.53 -43.75 -15.78
N ILE A 27 -8.84 -43.50 -16.91
CA ILE A 27 -7.56 -42.72 -16.86
C ILE A 27 -7.78 -41.31 -16.32
N ALA A 28 -8.91 -40.66 -16.66
CA ALA A 28 -9.24 -39.34 -16.19
C ALA A 28 -9.50 -39.31 -14.67
N ALA A 29 -10.19 -40.33 -14.16
CA ALA A 29 -10.41 -40.54 -12.75
C ALA A 29 -9.09 -40.76 -12.01
N GLU A 30 -8.25 -41.67 -12.50
CA GLU A 30 -6.95 -42.03 -11.89
C GLU A 30 -6.01 -40.83 -11.76
N VAL A 31 -5.87 -40.01 -12.78
CA VAL A 31 -5.01 -38.80 -12.70
C VAL A 31 -5.72 -37.59 -12.17
N SER A 32 -6.97 -37.68 -11.74
CA SER A 32 -7.80 -36.60 -11.22
C SER A 32 -7.84 -35.39 -12.15
N ARG A 33 -8.09 -35.64 -13.46
CA ARG A 33 -8.17 -34.62 -14.51
C ARG A 33 -9.34 -34.85 -15.44
N HIS A 34 -9.86 -33.75 -16.01
CA HIS A 34 -10.91 -33.88 -17.02
C HIS A 34 -10.37 -34.52 -18.31
N ARG A 35 -11.19 -35.41 -18.92
CA ARG A 35 -10.81 -36.16 -20.13
C ARG A 35 -10.31 -35.28 -21.28
N SER A 36 -10.83 -34.05 -21.44
CA SER A 36 -10.35 -33.13 -22.48
C SER A 36 -8.87 -32.77 -22.30
N THR A 37 -8.39 -32.66 -21.04
CA THR A 37 -6.98 -32.44 -20.74
C THR A 37 -6.11 -33.59 -21.13
N LEU A 38 -6.61 -34.82 -20.94
CA LEU A 38 -5.91 -36.05 -21.35
C LEU A 38 -5.82 -36.17 -22.87
N TYR A 39 -6.92 -35.95 -23.58
CA TYR A 39 -6.89 -35.97 -25.07
C TYR A 39 -5.89 -34.94 -25.61
N ALA A 40 -5.87 -33.73 -25.05
CA ALA A 40 -4.91 -32.71 -25.45
C ALA A 40 -3.45 -33.12 -25.14
N LYS A 41 -3.20 -33.77 -23.98
CA LYS A 41 -1.86 -34.25 -23.60
C LYS A 41 -1.41 -35.40 -24.47
N ILE A 42 -2.29 -36.38 -24.74
CA ILE A 42 -2.00 -37.53 -25.58
C ILE A 42 -1.71 -37.08 -27.01
N ARG A 43 -2.54 -36.23 -27.60
CA ARG A 43 -2.33 -35.69 -28.94
C ARG A 43 -0.98 -34.98 -29.09
N ARG A 44 -0.55 -34.22 -28.10
CA ARG A 44 0.76 -33.55 -28.10
C ARG A 44 1.93 -34.51 -27.87
N GLY A 45 1.66 -35.66 -27.26
CA GLY A 45 2.64 -36.65 -26.88
C GLY A 45 2.90 -37.72 -27.92
N HIS A 46 2.19 -37.76 -29.06
CA HIS A 46 2.44 -38.72 -30.12
C HIS A 46 3.84 -38.53 -30.72
N ASN A 47 4.60 -39.59 -30.81
CA ASN A 47 5.87 -39.65 -31.54
C ASN A 47 5.64 -39.81 -33.05
N LYS A 48 6.71 -39.84 -33.83
CA LYS A 48 6.63 -40.05 -35.30
C LYS A 48 5.98 -41.36 -35.69
N ALA A 49 5.96 -42.37 -34.82
CA ALA A 49 5.34 -43.69 -35.05
C ALA A 49 3.87 -43.70 -34.58
N GLY A 50 3.29 -42.57 -34.18
CA GLY A 50 1.89 -42.50 -33.74
C GLY A 50 1.62 -43.00 -32.32
N HIS A 51 2.64 -43.39 -31.55
CA HIS A 51 2.50 -43.85 -30.18
C HIS A 51 2.69 -42.73 -29.18
N TYR A 52 1.92 -42.77 -28.09
CA TYR A 52 2.10 -41.79 -26.98
C TYR A 52 3.42 -42.04 -26.26
N CYS A 53 4.23 -40.97 -26.13
CA CYS A 53 5.50 -40.98 -25.42
C CYS A 53 5.49 -39.91 -24.31
N PRO A 54 5.62 -40.30 -23.03
CA PRO A 54 5.61 -39.36 -21.89
C PRO A 54 6.64 -38.24 -22.01
N HIS A 55 7.87 -38.56 -22.40
CA HIS A 55 8.93 -37.60 -22.62
C HIS A 55 8.65 -36.63 -23.76
N HIS A 56 8.09 -37.12 -24.88
CA HIS A 56 7.70 -36.26 -25.98
C HIS A 56 6.57 -35.34 -25.59
N ALA A 57 5.57 -35.83 -24.85
CA ALA A 57 4.47 -35.07 -24.31
C ALA A 57 4.94 -33.96 -23.34
N GLN A 58 5.95 -34.27 -22.53
CA GLN A 58 6.53 -33.30 -21.60
C GLN A 58 7.32 -32.22 -22.34
N ARG A 59 8.25 -32.61 -23.23
CA ARG A 59 9.02 -31.68 -24.07
C ARG A 59 8.13 -30.74 -24.89
N SER A 60 7.09 -31.28 -25.52
CA SER A 60 6.11 -30.51 -26.30
C SER A 60 5.36 -29.50 -25.41
N SER A 61 4.99 -29.90 -24.17
CA SER A 61 4.33 -29.03 -23.22
C SER A 61 5.26 -27.93 -22.72
N ASP A 62 6.55 -28.25 -22.51
CA ASP A 62 7.56 -27.27 -22.06
C ASP A 62 7.90 -26.28 -23.19
N ALA A 63 8.04 -26.79 -24.43
CA ALA A 63 8.24 -25.94 -25.60
C ALA A 63 7.06 -24.98 -25.83
N ALA A 64 5.82 -25.48 -25.71
CA ALA A 64 4.62 -24.65 -25.85
C ALA A 64 4.56 -23.56 -24.76
N ARG A 65 4.97 -23.88 -23.52
CA ARG A 65 5.07 -22.89 -22.43
C ARG A 65 6.16 -21.85 -22.72
N ALA A 66 7.33 -22.31 -23.15
CA ALA A 66 8.43 -21.41 -23.51
C ALA A 66 8.04 -20.48 -24.68
N ALA A 67 7.38 -21.01 -25.70
CA ALA A 67 6.88 -20.22 -26.82
C ALA A 67 5.79 -19.21 -26.38
N SER A 68 4.88 -19.60 -25.49
CA SER A 68 3.87 -18.71 -24.94
C SER A 68 4.49 -17.55 -24.14
N VAL A 69 5.56 -17.83 -23.38
CA VAL A 69 6.30 -16.79 -22.63
C VAL A 69 7.09 -15.90 -23.60
N ALA A 70 7.73 -16.50 -24.62
CA ALA A 70 8.49 -15.73 -25.62
C ALA A 70 7.58 -14.82 -26.48
N ASN A 71 6.36 -15.27 -26.78
CA ASN A 71 5.37 -14.53 -27.56
C ASN A 71 4.48 -13.62 -26.70
N ALA A 72 4.68 -13.60 -25.37
CA ALA A 72 3.95 -12.66 -24.52
C ALA A 72 4.30 -11.22 -24.91
N PRO A 73 3.31 -10.30 -24.99
CA PRO A 73 3.58 -8.90 -25.34
C PRO A 73 4.65 -8.32 -24.42
N CYS A 74 5.83 -8.04 -24.99
CA CYS A 74 6.92 -7.46 -24.24
C CYS A 74 6.73 -5.95 -24.16
N LYS A 75 6.72 -5.39 -22.94
CA LYS A 75 6.64 -3.94 -22.77
C LYS A 75 7.92 -3.29 -23.28
N SER A 76 7.78 -2.13 -23.92
CA SER A 76 8.92 -1.40 -24.47
C SER A 76 9.93 -0.98 -23.40
N ALA A 77 11.17 -0.75 -23.77
CA ALA A 77 12.20 -0.23 -22.86
C ALA A 77 11.79 1.12 -22.25
N ALA A 78 11.10 1.96 -23.03
CA ALA A 78 10.57 3.24 -22.58
C ALA A 78 9.52 3.07 -21.45
N GLU A 79 8.63 2.06 -21.55
CA GLU A 79 7.66 1.78 -20.50
C GLU A 79 8.33 1.27 -19.22
N TRP A 80 9.36 0.44 -19.34
CA TRP A 80 10.13 0.00 -18.17
C TRP A 80 10.94 1.16 -17.56
N ALA A 81 11.46 2.09 -18.35
CA ALA A 81 12.11 3.29 -17.83
C ALA A 81 11.13 4.16 -17.00
N LYS A 82 9.89 4.34 -17.47
CA LYS A 82 8.82 5.02 -16.69
C LYS A 82 8.56 4.32 -15.37
N VAL A 83 8.43 2.98 -15.38
CA VAL A 83 8.27 2.18 -14.15
C VAL A 83 9.46 2.36 -13.22
N GLY A 84 10.68 2.35 -13.73
CA GLY A 84 11.89 2.58 -12.95
C GLY A 84 11.91 3.94 -12.27
N THR A 85 11.51 5.00 -12.98
CA THR A 85 11.35 6.35 -12.41
C THR A 85 10.30 6.38 -11.30
N GLN A 86 9.16 5.74 -11.51
CA GLN A 86 8.10 5.65 -10.51
C GLN A 86 8.54 4.90 -9.24
N LEU A 87 9.27 3.79 -9.39
CA LEU A 87 9.87 3.05 -8.25
C LEU A 87 10.88 3.91 -7.49
N LYS A 88 11.76 4.64 -8.19
CA LYS A 88 12.70 5.61 -7.59
C LYS A 88 11.98 6.70 -6.82
N GLY A 89 10.81 7.15 -7.32
CA GLY A 89 9.91 8.08 -6.63
C GLY A 89 9.24 7.52 -5.37
N GLY A 90 9.46 6.22 -5.06
CA GLY A 90 8.94 5.54 -3.87
C GLY A 90 7.55 4.92 -4.04
N HIS A 91 7.06 4.77 -5.26
CA HIS A 91 5.79 4.09 -5.53
C HIS A 91 5.97 2.58 -5.48
N SER A 92 5.01 1.86 -4.90
CA SER A 92 5.03 0.40 -4.91
C SER A 92 4.53 -0.17 -6.24
N PRO A 93 4.89 -1.43 -6.60
CA PRO A 93 4.38 -2.10 -7.78
C PRO A 93 2.85 -2.08 -7.89
N GLU A 94 2.14 -2.23 -6.76
CA GLU A 94 0.68 -2.20 -6.71
C GLU A 94 0.14 -0.79 -7.02
N GLN A 95 0.78 0.26 -6.49
CA GLN A 95 0.40 1.64 -6.75
C GLN A 95 0.58 2.01 -8.22
N ILE A 96 1.70 1.58 -8.81
CA ILE A 96 2.00 1.82 -10.23
C ILE A 96 0.97 1.10 -11.11
N SER A 97 0.74 -0.18 -10.86
CA SER A 97 -0.22 -1.00 -11.62
C SER A 97 -1.64 -0.49 -11.49
N GLY A 98 -2.11 -0.26 -10.27
CA GLY A 98 -3.46 0.18 -10.00
C GLY A 98 -3.75 1.57 -10.53
N ARG A 99 -2.75 2.49 -10.48
CA ARG A 99 -2.91 3.83 -11.06
C ARG A 99 -3.03 3.79 -12.57
N ARG A 100 -2.22 2.97 -13.26
CA ARG A 100 -2.33 2.76 -14.71
C ARG A 100 -3.69 2.20 -15.10
N GLN A 101 -4.22 1.24 -14.32
CA GLN A 101 -5.54 0.68 -14.55
C GLN A 101 -6.65 1.73 -14.37
N LEU A 102 -6.56 2.55 -13.32
CA LEU A 102 -7.51 3.64 -13.06
C LEU A 102 -7.55 4.67 -14.19
N LEU A 103 -6.38 4.97 -14.77
CA LEU A 103 -6.25 5.94 -15.87
C LEU A 103 -6.51 5.33 -17.25
N HIS A 104 -6.95 4.08 -17.34
CA HIS A 104 -7.14 3.35 -18.59
C HIS A 104 -5.90 3.42 -19.51
N ASP A 105 -4.70 3.32 -18.88
CA ASP A 105 -3.43 3.35 -19.62
C ASP A 105 -3.43 2.27 -20.71
N ALA A 106 -3.06 2.63 -21.92
CA ALA A 106 -2.95 1.71 -23.06
C ALA A 106 -1.94 0.57 -22.82
N CYS A 107 -1.06 0.74 -21.82
CA CYS A 107 -0.04 -0.24 -21.47
C CYS A 107 -0.18 -0.73 -20.01
N PRO A 108 -1.23 -1.51 -19.65
CA PRO A 108 -1.37 -2.03 -18.31
C PRO A 108 -0.24 -3.00 -17.99
N ILE A 109 0.34 -2.85 -16.79
CA ILE A 109 1.41 -3.71 -16.29
C ILE A 109 0.97 -4.28 -14.94
N SER A 110 0.97 -5.60 -14.78
CA SER A 110 0.59 -6.23 -13.52
C SER A 110 1.65 -5.98 -12.43
N PRO A 111 1.26 -5.95 -11.14
CA PRO A 111 2.23 -5.83 -10.04
C PRO A 111 3.30 -6.92 -10.09
N GLN A 112 2.92 -8.16 -10.44
CA GLN A 112 3.86 -9.28 -10.54
C GLN A 112 4.91 -9.05 -11.64
N ALA A 113 4.51 -8.49 -12.79
CA ALA A 113 5.46 -8.15 -13.85
C ALA A 113 6.46 -7.08 -13.39
N ILE A 114 6.00 -6.10 -12.58
CA ILE A 114 6.89 -5.08 -12.01
C ILE A 114 7.84 -5.71 -10.99
N TYR A 115 7.38 -6.58 -10.09
CA TYR A 115 8.27 -7.30 -9.17
C TYR A 115 9.32 -8.13 -9.93
N ASN A 116 8.95 -8.84 -10.97
CA ASN A 116 9.89 -9.59 -11.79
C ASN A 116 10.91 -8.66 -12.47
N ALA A 117 10.48 -7.48 -12.93
CA ALA A 117 11.37 -6.48 -13.51
C ALA A 117 12.32 -5.86 -12.46
N THR A 118 11.89 -5.66 -11.21
CA THR A 118 12.79 -5.16 -10.15
C THR A 118 13.95 -6.10 -9.89
N VAL A 119 13.73 -7.41 -9.98
CA VAL A 119 14.81 -8.40 -9.84
C VAL A 119 15.75 -8.35 -11.04
N ARG A 120 15.20 -8.38 -12.27
CA ARG A 120 16.02 -8.36 -13.51
C ARG A 120 16.88 -7.11 -13.66
N ASN A 121 16.34 -5.95 -13.26
CA ASN A 121 16.99 -4.66 -13.43
C ASN A 121 17.69 -4.16 -12.17
N ASN A 122 17.83 -5.02 -11.15
CA ASN A 122 18.45 -4.69 -9.86
C ASN A 122 17.81 -3.46 -9.16
N TRP A 123 16.49 -3.32 -9.24
CA TRP A 123 15.72 -2.21 -8.64
C TRP A 123 15.10 -2.58 -7.28
N THR A 124 15.44 -3.74 -6.70
CA THR A 124 14.88 -4.22 -5.42
C THR A 124 15.10 -3.27 -4.26
N HIS A 125 16.15 -2.45 -4.31
CA HIS A 125 16.47 -1.43 -3.31
C HIS A 125 15.48 -0.24 -3.30
N HIS A 126 14.71 -0.05 -4.37
CA HIS A 126 13.63 0.95 -4.42
C HIS A 126 12.33 0.48 -3.77
N LEU A 127 12.18 -0.83 -3.49
CA LEU A 127 10.98 -1.36 -2.85
C LEU A 127 10.93 -0.97 -1.38
N TYR A 128 9.76 -0.48 -0.93
CA TYR A 128 9.54 -0.20 0.48
C TYR A 128 9.59 -1.49 1.30
N ARG A 129 10.47 -1.54 2.29
CA ARG A 129 10.59 -2.67 3.23
C ARG A 129 9.94 -2.29 4.56
N SER A 130 8.86 -2.98 4.92
CA SER A 130 8.28 -2.90 6.24
C SER A 130 9.26 -3.44 7.29
N ARG A 131 9.54 -2.65 8.34
CA ARG A 131 10.31 -3.12 9.50
C ARG A 131 9.38 -3.80 10.49
N VAL A 132 9.72 -5.00 10.92
CA VAL A 132 9.02 -5.70 12.00
C VAL A 132 9.12 -4.89 13.28
N ARG A 133 7.98 -4.54 13.89
CA ARG A 133 7.93 -3.84 15.17
C ARG A 133 8.18 -4.82 16.32
N ARG A 134 9.16 -4.51 17.18
CA ARG A 134 9.31 -5.19 18.47
C ARG A 134 8.20 -4.71 19.42
N LEU A 135 7.49 -5.66 20.03
CA LEU A 135 6.54 -5.36 21.11
C LEU A 135 7.34 -4.95 22.37
N LEU A 136 7.27 -3.67 22.70
CA LEU A 136 7.84 -3.13 23.94
C LEU A 136 6.75 -3.09 25.02
N LYS A 137 7.08 -3.42 26.27
CA LYS A 137 6.20 -3.22 27.41
C LYS A 137 5.80 -1.75 27.49
N ARG A 138 4.50 -1.48 27.62
CA ARG A 138 3.96 -0.12 27.73
C ARG A 138 3.89 0.28 29.20
N PRO A 139 4.30 1.50 29.59
CA PRO A 139 4.13 2.00 30.95
C PRO A 139 2.64 2.22 31.25
N ALA A 140 2.28 2.27 32.53
CA ALA A 140 0.91 2.57 32.95
C ALA A 140 0.45 3.94 32.42
N PRO A 141 -0.85 4.10 32.08
CA PRO A 141 -1.39 5.37 31.59
C PRO A 141 -1.34 6.41 32.71
N ARG A 142 -0.90 7.64 32.37
CA ARG A 142 -0.98 8.79 33.26
C ARG A 142 -2.39 9.39 33.17
N PRO A 143 -2.91 10.01 34.28
CA PRO A 143 -4.17 10.72 34.24
C PRO A 143 -4.14 11.82 33.16
N TRP A 144 -5.22 11.91 32.39
CA TRP A 144 -5.38 12.96 31.38
C TRP A 144 -5.80 14.27 32.03
N GLN A 145 -5.06 15.35 31.76
CA GLN A 145 -5.33 16.69 32.27
C GLN A 145 -5.69 17.68 31.16
N GLY A 146 -6.07 17.18 29.98
CA GLY A 146 -6.43 18.02 28.84
C GLY A 146 -7.91 18.42 28.85
N THR A 147 -8.24 19.42 28.03
CA THR A 147 -9.59 20.02 27.91
C THR A 147 -10.43 19.43 26.79
N ALA A 148 -9.88 18.57 25.92
CA ALA A 148 -10.61 17.93 24.83
C ALA A 148 -11.62 16.91 25.36
N LYS A 149 -12.78 16.79 24.67
CA LYS A 149 -13.81 15.78 24.95
C LYS A 149 -13.29 14.37 24.76
N SER A 150 -13.96 13.40 25.36
CA SER A 150 -13.65 11.98 25.08
C SER A 150 -13.99 11.62 23.64
N VAL A 151 -13.20 10.74 23.02
CA VAL A 151 -13.49 10.21 21.68
C VAL A 151 -14.85 9.49 21.63
N HIS A 152 -15.36 9.04 22.77
CA HIS A 152 -16.69 8.40 22.88
C HIS A 152 -17.85 9.37 22.76
N GLU A 153 -17.61 10.66 22.94
CA GLU A 153 -18.59 11.75 22.74
C GLU A 153 -18.61 12.26 21.29
N ARG A 154 -17.70 11.75 20.46
CA ARG A 154 -17.59 12.13 19.06
C ARG A 154 -18.70 11.47 18.24
N ASP A 155 -19.29 12.24 17.30
CA ASP A 155 -20.31 11.76 16.39
C ASP A 155 -19.90 10.41 15.76
N PRO A 156 -20.76 9.38 15.83
CA PRO A 156 -20.53 8.08 15.21
C PRO A 156 -20.24 8.16 13.70
N GLU A 157 -20.80 9.13 12.97
CA GLU A 157 -20.55 9.33 11.53
C GLU A 157 -19.07 9.57 11.21
N VAL A 158 -18.33 10.17 12.14
CA VAL A 158 -16.88 10.35 12.00
C VAL A 158 -16.14 9.02 11.85
N HIS A 159 -16.66 7.94 12.45
CA HIS A 159 -16.11 6.59 12.28
C HIS A 159 -16.32 6.04 10.88
N LEU A 160 -17.42 6.37 10.25
CA LEU A 160 -17.78 5.93 8.91
C LEU A 160 -16.97 6.65 7.82
N ARG A 161 -16.23 7.70 8.19
CA ARG A 161 -15.43 8.53 7.26
C ARG A 161 -16.27 9.07 6.09
N ILE A 162 -17.49 9.50 6.41
CA ILE A 162 -18.41 10.11 5.44
C ILE A 162 -18.19 11.62 5.46
N GLY A 163 -17.71 12.17 4.37
CA GLY A 163 -17.46 13.60 4.22
C GLY A 163 -16.08 14.06 4.74
N ILE A 164 -15.58 15.11 4.10
CA ILE A 164 -14.29 15.76 4.41
C ILE A 164 -14.45 16.66 5.62
N GLY A 165 -13.41 16.75 6.47
CA GLY A 165 -13.33 17.73 7.56
C GLY A 165 -13.00 17.14 8.93
N ASP A 166 -12.88 15.84 9.04
CA ASP A 166 -12.51 15.18 10.29
C ASP A 166 -11.03 14.83 10.29
N TRP A 167 -10.29 15.45 11.20
CA TRP A 167 -8.84 15.37 11.23
C TRP A 167 -8.34 14.51 12.40
N GLU A 168 -7.22 13.84 12.18
CA GLU A 168 -6.42 13.25 13.24
C GLU A 168 -5.12 14.02 13.36
N ALA A 169 -4.68 14.32 14.59
CA ALA A 169 -3.42 15.01 14.85
C ALA A 169 -2.50 14.17 15.75
N ASP A 170 -1.21 14.18 15.43
CA ASP A 170 -0.16 13.52 16.21
C ASP A 170 1.18 14.26 16.05
N CYS A 171 2.14 14.00 16.93
CA CYS A 171 3.46 14.58 16.84
C CYS A 171 4.52 13.53 16.53
N ALA A 172 5.22 13.69 15.42
CA ALA A 172 6.41 12.91 15.13
C ALA A 172 7.63 13.52 15.83
N LEU A 173 8.28 12.72 16.68
CA LEU A 173 9.45 13.12 17.45
C LEU A 173 10.74 12.65 16.76
N GLY A 174 11.80 13.47 16.83
CA GLY A 174 13.16 13.13 16.44
C GLY A 174 13.95 12.45 17.56
N LYS A 175 15.16 12.93 17.82
CA LYS A 175 15.97 12.53 18.97
C LYS A 175 15.36 13.07 20.27
N LYS A 176 15.61 12.40 21.39
CA LYS A 176 15.10 12.79 22.71
C LYS A 176 15.49 14.23 23.12
N ARG A 177 16.61 14.72 22.61
CA ARG A 177 17.14 16.08 22.89
C ARG A 177 16.59 17.16 21.95
N ASP A 178 15.86 16.79 20.90
CA ASP A 178 15.36 17.76 19.93
C ASP A 178 14.21 18.55 20.54
N LYS A 179 14.28 19.88 20.40
CA LYS A 179 13.18 20.78 20.74
C LYS A 179 12.12 20.78 19.64
N GLN A 180 12.56 20.76 18.38
CA GLN A 180 11.68 20.73 17.21
C GLN A 180 10.95 19.39 17.07
N ARG A 181 9.70 19.47 16.62
CA ARG A 181 8.84 18.34 16.35
C ARG A 181 8.10 18.55 15.01
N THR A 182 7.54 17.51 14.45
CA THR A 182 6.64 17.61 13.30
C THR A 182 5.23 17.28 13.76
N LEU A 183 4.32 18.26 13.69
CA LEU A 183 2.89 18.01 13.82
C LEU A 183 2.40 17.39 12.51
N VAL A 184 1.72 16.27 12.60
CA VAL A 184 1.15 15.51 11.52
C VAL A 184 -0.37 15.61 11.63
N LEU A 185 -1.00 16.24 10.67
CA LEU A 185 -2.45 16.34 10.55
C LEU A 185 -2.89 15.48 9.37
N VAL A 186 -3.89 14.63 9.57
CA VAL A 186 -4.41 13.77 8.50
C VAL A 186 -5.92 13.89 8.48
N GLU A 187 -6.48 14.23 7.33
CA GLU A 187 -7.90 14.19 7.10
C GLU A 187 -8.35 12.74 6.89
N ARG A 188 -9.41 12.31 7.59
CA ARG A 188 -9.74 10.89 7.78
C ARG A 188 -10.30 10.20 6.53
N GLN A 189 -11.06 10.90 5.70
CA GLN A 189 -11.66 10.34 4.49
C GLN A 189 -10.67 10.30 3.34
N SER A 190 -10.06 11.44 3.03
CA SER A 190 -9.14 11.60 1.89
C SER A 190 -7.73 11.10 2.16
N LEU A 191 -7.35 10.95 3.44
CA LEU A 191 -5.98 10.72 3.89
C LEU A 191 -5.03 11.89 3.54
N TYR A 192 -5.58 13.07 3.25
CA TYR A 192 -4.80 14.27 2.97
C TYR A 192 -4.00 14.66 4.21
N GLU A 193 -2.70 14.88 4.03
CA GLU A 193 -1.74 15.10 5.10
C GLU A 193 -1.23 16.53 5.08
N GLN A 194 -1.10 17.13 6.26
CA GLN A 194 -0.34 18.36 6.47
C GLN A 194 0.78 18.13 7.49
N LEU A 195 1.97 18.56 7.14
CA LEU A 195 3.16 18.47 7.97
C LEU A 195 3.60 19.86 8.40
N VAL A 196 3.55 20.11 9.70
CA VAL A 196 3.85 21.43 10.27
C VAL A 196 5.04 21.36 11.21
N LEU A 197 6.02 22.22 11.00
CA LEU A 197 7.16 22.32 11.89
C LEU A 197 6.76 23.04 13.19
N LEU A 198 6.94 22.33 14.30
CA LEU A 198 6.82 22.90 15.65
C LEU A 198 8.21 23.28 16.18
N PRO A 199 8.42 24.52 16.60
CA PRO A 199 9.71 24.92 17.16
C PRO A 199 9.96 24.26 18.53
N ASN A 200 8.89 23.89 19.23
CA ASN A 200 8.91 23.15 20.49
C ASN A 200 7.60 22.37 20.67
N GLY A 201 7.52 21.56 21.72
CA GLY A 201 6.35 20.73 22.03
C GLY A 201 5.42 21.31 23.09
N THR A 202 5.35 22.65 23.27
CA THR A 202 4.42 23.23 24.21
C THR A 202 2.99 23.20 23.68
N ALA A 203 2.01 23.03 24.58
CA ALA A 203 0.59 22.95 24.19
C ALA A 203 0.14 24.24 23.45
N LYS A 204 0.56 25.43 23.90
CA LYS A 204 0.23 26.71 23.26
C LYS A 204 0.77 26.81 21.83
N ALA A 205 2.04 26.42 21.60
CA ALA A 205 2.65 26.47 20.28
C ALA A 205 1.98 25.45 19.36
N THR A 206 1.71 24.24 19.85
CA THR A 206 1.05 23.16 19.09
C THR A 206 -0.37 23.58 18.69
N ALA A 207 -1.18 24.07 19.62
CA ALA A 207 -2.55 24.49 19.37
C ALA A 207 -2.62 25.64 18.33
N SER A 208 -1.75 26.68 18.48
CA SER A 208 -1.68 27.78 17.53
C SER A 208 -1.32 27.32 16.11
N ARG A 209 -0.29 26.48 15.98
CA ARG A 209 0.14 25.96 14.68
C ARG A 209 -0.89 25.02 14.05
N LEU A 210 -1.53 24.18 14.86
CA LEU A 210 -2.60 23.30 14.45
C LEU A 210 -3.79 24.12 13.90
N LYS A 211 -4.26 25.13 14.63
CA LYS A 211 -5.34 26.02 14.18
C LYS A 211 -4.99 26.67 12.84
N LYS A 212 -3.79 27.24 12.72
CA LYS A 212 -3.33 27.87 11.47
C LYS A 212 -3.31 26.86 10.30
N ALA A 213 -2.86 25.64 10.53
CA ALA A 213 -2.81 24.61 9.51
C ALA A 213 -4.21 24.16 9.08
N LEU A 214 -5.11 23.91 10.02
CA LEU A 214 -6.49 23.50 9.70
C LEU A 214 -7.21 24.59 8.90
N LEU A 215 -7.19 25.83 9.35
CA LEU A 215 -7.84 26.94 8.65
C LEU A 215 -7.19 27.28 7.31
N GLY A 216 -5.90 27.06 7.15
CA GLY A 216 -5.16 27.28 5.91
C GLY A 216 -5.14 26.07 4.97
N SER A 217 -5.83 24.99 5.29
CA SER A 217 -5.83 23.75 4.50
C SER A 217 -6.58 23.87 3.17
N GLY A 218 -7.52 24.77 3.06
CA GLY A 218 -8.51 24.81 1.97
C GLY A 218 -9.58 23.73 2.07
N LEU A 219 -9.60 22.95 3.15
CA LEU A 219 -10.58 21.89 3.41
C LEU A 219 -11.47 22.26 4.61
N PRO A 220 -12.70 21.72 4.69
CA PRO A 220 -13.55 21.89 5.85
C PRO A 220 -12.86 21.45 7.15
N PHE A 221 -13.26 22.06 8.26
CA PHE A 221 -12.89 21.64 9.61
C PHE A 221 -14.14 21.35 10.43
N ARG A 222 -14.40 20.08 10.71
CA ARG A 222 -15.51 19.60 11.54
C ARG A 222 -15.02 19.14 12.91
N SER A 223 -13.97 18.32 12.93
CA SER A 223 -13.42 17.81 14.17
C SER A 223 -11.93 17.53 14.08
N VAL A 224 -11.25 17.50 15.23
CA VAL A 224 -9.87 17.00 15.37
C VAL A 224 -9.77 16.00 16.52
N THR A 225 -9.16 14.85 16.24
CA THR A 225 -8.92 13.81 17.23
C THR A 225 -7.44 13.67 17.49
N THR A 226 -7.04 13.65 18.78
CA THR A 226 -5.64 13.53 19.21
C THR A 226 -5.46 12.39 20.19
N ASP A 227 -4.20 12.09 20.54
CA ASP A 227 -3.93 11.33 21.76
C ASP A 227 -3.97 12.23 23.01
N ARG A 228 -3.67 11.60 24.15
CA ARG A 228 -3.55 12.29 25.44
C ARG A 228 -2.13 12.83 25.66
N GLY A 229 -1.49 13.35 24.61
CA GLY A 229 -0.20 14.03 24.70
C GLY A 229 -0.33 15.37 25.40
N SER A 230 0.65 15.73 26.22
CA SER A 230 0.67 17.02 26.91
C SER A 230 0.66 18.21 25.95
N GLU A 231 1.17 18.03 24.73
CA GLU A 231 1.17 19.00 23.65
C GLU A 231 -0.23 19.31 23.11
N PHE A 232 -1.23 18.48 23.38
CA PHE A 232 -2.62 18.64 22.96
C PHE A 232 -3.56 19.05 24.10
N SER A 233 -3.03 19.30 25.31
CA SER A 233 -3.85 19.54 26.52
C SER A 233 -4.77 20.76 26.44
N THR A 234 -4.47 21.75 25.60
CA THR A 234 -5.26 23.00 25.48
C THR A 234 -6.21 22.99 24.27
N LEU A 235 -6.31 21.87 23.51
CA LEU A 235 -7.10 21.86 22.28
C LEU A 235 -8.61 22.00 22.53
N GLY A 236 -9.15 21.42 23.59
CA GLY A 236 -10.56 21.56 23.93
C GLY A 236 -10.95 23.01 24.27
N ALA A 237 -10.07 23.77 24.88
CA ALA A 237 -10.30 25.20 25.11
C ALA A 237 -10.29 26.02 23.80
N MET A 238 -9.51 25.58 22.80
CA MET A 238 -9.44 26.23 21.48
C MET A 238 -10.57 25.81 20.53
N PHE A 239 -11.05 24.58 20.64
CA PHE A 239 -12.10 23.98 19.83
C PHE A 239 -13.10 23.21 20.73
N PRO A 240 -13.98 23.92 21.48
CA PRO A 240 -14.76 23.34 22.58
C PRO A 240 -15.60 22.11 22.18
N ASP A 241 -16.20 22.14 20.99
CA ASP A 241 -17.09 21.05 20.52
C ASP A 241 -16.49 20.19 19.40
N GLN A 242 -15.25 20.46 19.02
CA GLN A 242 -14.63 19.86 17.84
C GLN A 242 -13.33 19.09 18.17
N ALA A 243 -12.81 19.21 19.40
CA ALA A 243 -11.59 18.53 19.81
C ALA A 243 -11.88 17.30 20.67
N TYR A 244 -11.37 16.15 20.27
CA TYR A 244 -11.55 14.87 20.94
C TYR A 244 -10.21 14.22 21.27
N ALA A 245 -10.13 13.58 22.43
CA ALA A 245 -8.97 12.81 22.88
C ALA A 245 -9.28 11.32 22.90
N CYS A 246 -8.43 10.52 22.26
CA CYS A 246 -8.52 9.07 22.29
C CYS A 246 -8.18 8.52 23.68
N ASP A 247 -8.61 7.29 23.94
CA ASP A 247 -8.19 6.57 25.15
C ASP A 247 -6.70 6.26 25.13
N ALA A 248 -6.13 6.20 26.32
CA ALA A 248 -4.74 5.83 26.46
C ALA A 248 -4.48 4.42 25.88
N TYR A 249 -3.43 4.30 25.09
CA TYR A 249 -3.01 3.03 24.49
C TYR A 249 -4.01 2.33 23.54
N GLN A 250 -4.98 3.06 23.00
CA GLN A 250 -5.93 2.59 22.00
C GLN A 250 -5.55 3.11 20.59
N PRO A 251 -4.51 2.56 19.92
CA PRO A 251 -4.05 3.03 18.62
C PRO A 251 -5.08 2.83 17.51
N ASN A 252 -5.99 1.85 17.65
CA ASN A 252 -7.09 1.59 16.73
C ASN A 252 -8.05 2.79 16.58
N GLN A 253 -8.18 3.63 17.60
CA GLN A 253 -8.98 4.85 17.54
C GLN A 253 -8.37 5.94 16.64
N ARG A 254 -7.05 5.80 16.29
CA ARG A 254 -6.28 6.72 15.42
C ARG A 254 -5.46 5.96 14.36
N GLY A 255 -6.04 4.91 13.80
CA GLY A 255 -5.34 4.06 12.82
C GLY A 255 -4.84 4.80 11.57
N THR A 256 -5.46 5.94 11.22
CA THR A 256 -5.05 6.77 10.08
C THR A 256 -3.68 7.39 10.35
N ASN A 257 -3.52 8.06 11.50
CA ASN A 257 -2.26 8.70 11.87
C ASN A 257 -1.11 7.70 12.07
N GLU A 258 -1.37 6.54 12.66
CA GLU A 258 -0.34 5.52 12.84
C GLU A 258 0.27 5.08 11.50
N ASN A 259 -0.58 4.87 10.49
CA ASN A 259 -0.16 4.53 9.14
C ASN A 259 0.62 5.66 8.47
N GLN A 260 0.16 6.92 8.62
CA GLN A 260 0.85 8.07 8.02
C GLN A 260 2.19 8.36 8.70
N ILE A 261 2.27 8.27 10.02
CA ILE A 261 3.57 8.35 10.72
C ILE A 261 4.50 7.22 10.27
N GLY A 262 3.97 6.01 10.06
CA GLY A 262 4.74 4.90 9.48
C GLY A 262 5.37 5.27 8.12
N ARG A 263 4.63 5.98 7.26
CA ARG A 263 5.11 6.48 5.96
C ARG A 263 6.11 7.62 6.13
N LEU A 264 5.78 8.59 6.98
CA LEU A 264 6.68 9.70 7.30
C LEU A 264 8.05 9.22 7.77
N ARG A 265 8.11 8.05 8.45
CA ARG A 265 9.36 7.44 8.92
C ARG A 265 10.24 6.88 7.81
N ALA A 266 9.75 6.74 6.58
CA ALA A 266 10.58 6.46 5.41
C ALA A 266 11.39 7.69 4.98
N ASP A 267 10.80 8.88 5.07
CA ASP A 267 11.43 10.16 4.71
C ASP A 267 12.14 10.83 5.90
N LEU A 268 11.64 10.62 7.12
CA LEU A 268 12.19 11.11 8.40
C LEU A 268 12.40 9.93 9.37
N PRO A 269 13.50 9.19 9.27
CA PRO A 269 13.77 8.02 10.10
C PRO A 269 13.74 8.33 11.60
N LYS A 270 13.23 7.39 12.39
CA LYS A 270 13.22 7.50 13.85
C LYS A 270 14.66 7.61 14.39
N GLY A 271 14.89 8.57 15.30
CA GLY A 271 16.21 8.80 15.85
C GLY A 271 17.10 9.76 15.02
N GLN A 272 16.64 10.24 13.88
CA GLN A 272 17.25 11.36 13.18
C GLN A 272 16.91 12.66 13.92
N SER A 273 17.87 13.60 14.01
CA SER A 273 17.60 14.93 14.60
C SER A 273 16.68 15.76 13.72
N MET A 274 15.72 16.40 14.35
CA MET A 274 14.79 17.34 13.71
C MET A 274 15.23 18.81 13.84
N ASN A 275 16.29 19.12 14.58
CA ASN A 275 16.72 20.51 14.83
C ASN A 275 17.16 21.26 13.55
N LYS A 276 17.49 20.55 12.48
CA LYS A 276 17.79 21.11 11.15
C LYS A 276 16.64 20.95 10.14
N LEU A 277 15.48 20.53 10.60
CA LEU A 277 14.32 20.35 9.74
C LEU A 277 13.71 21.71 9.42
N THR A 278 13.38 21.95 8.17
CA THR A 278 12.74 23.17 7.69
C THR A 278 11.31 22.89 7.24
N GLN A 279 10.45 23.91 7.30
CA GLN A 279 9.09 23.78 6.77
C GLN A 279 9.11 23.44 5.26
N ALA A 280 10.02 24.01 4.50
CA ALA A 280 10.15 23.71 3.07
C ALA A 280 10.45 22.22 2.78
N ARG A 281 11.25 21.54 3.63
CA ARG A 281 11.47 20.10 3.53
C ARG A 281 10.21 19.31 3.88
N LEU A 282 9.48 19.72 4.92
CA LEU A 282 8.21 19.09 5.29
C LEU A 282 7.17 19.24 4.17
N THR A 283 7.06 20.42 3.56
CA THR A 283 6.15 20.65 2.44
C THR A 283 6.45 19.72 1.27
N ARG A 284 7.71 19.52 0.89
CA ARG A 284 8.09 18.55 -0.16
C ARG A 284 7.69 17.11 0.16
N ILE A 285 7.85 16.69 1.44
CA ILE A 285 7.43 15.36 1.89
C ILE A 285 5.90 15.24 1.85
N GLN A 286 5.19 16.25 2.34
CA GLN A 286 3.74 16.35 2.29
C GLN A 286 3.20 16.25 0.86
N ASP A 287 3.78 17.00 -0.08
CA ASP A 287 3.38 16.97 -1.49
C ASP A 287 3.60 15.59 -2.11
N LYS A 288 4.73 14.97 -1.84
CA LYS A 288 5.01 13.58 -2.23
C LYS A 288 3.94 12.62 -1.71
N HIS A 289 3.58 12.72 -0.42
CA HIS A 289 2.59 11.84 0.21
C HIS A 289 1.18 12.08 -0.34
N ASN A 290 0.80 13.34 -0.52
CA ASN A 290 -0.52 13.73 -1.00
C ASN A 290 -0.73 13.40 -2.50
N HIS A 291 0.33 13.27 -3.28
CA HIS A 291 0.27 12.86 -4.67
C HIS A 291 0.64 11.37 -4.90
N THR A 292 0.80 10.60 -3.83
CA THR A 292 1.03 9.15 -3.92
C THR A 292 -0.30 8.40 -3.94
N PRO A 293 -0.62 7.60 -4.99
CA PRO A 293 -1.86 6.81 -5.06
C PRO A 293 -2.04 5.88 -3.88
N ARG A 294 -3.28 5.72 -3.40
CA ARG A 294 -3.61 4.85 -2.25
C ARG A 294 -4.57 3.75 -2.67
N LYS A 295 -4.22 2.50 -2.40
CA LYS A 295 -5.08 1.35 -2.71
C LYS A 295 -6.46 1.47 -2.03
N CYS A 296 -6.50 1.93 -0.77
CA CYS A 296 -7.75 2.14 -0.03
C CYS A 296 -8.62 3.30 -0.56
N LEU A 297 -8.08 4.16 -1.42
CA LEU A 297 -8.80 5.20 -2.14
C LEU A 297 -9.05 4.80 -3.61
N GLY A 298 -9.05 3.52 -3.93
CA GLY A 298 -9.20 3.06 -5.32
C GLY A 298 -8.07 3.53 -6.24
N PHE A 299 -6.86 3.71 -5.70
CA PHE A 299 -5.68 4.27 -6.39
C PHE A 299 -5.79 5.75 -6.78
N LEU A 300 -6.78 6.46 -6.25
CA LEU A 300 -6.75 7.92 -6.21
C LEU A 300 -5.65 8.39 -5.23
N THR A 301 -5.20 9.62 -5.42
CA THR A 301 -4.30 10.27 -4.48
C THR A 301 -5.09 10.97 -3.37
N PRO A 302 -4.52 11.17 -2.18
CA PRO A 302 -5.13 11.99 -1.13
C PRO A 302 -5.56 13.38 -1.61
N HIS A 303 -4.75 14.02 -2.44
CA HIS A 303 -5.07 15.32 -3.02
C HIS A 303 -6.31 15.28 -3.92
N GLU A 304 -6.41 14.26 -4.80
CA GLU A 304 -7.56 14.12 -5.70
C GLU A 304 -8.86 13.91 -4.94
N VAL A 305 -8.83 13.09 -3.87
CA VAL A 305 -10.01 12.85 -3.04
C VAL A 305 -10.37 14.09 -2.21
N ALA A 306 -9.37 14.77 -1.61
CA ALA A 306 -9.61 15.94 -0.77
C ALA A 306 -10.24 17.10 -1.52
N PHE A 307 -9.81 17.34 -2.76
CA PHE A 307 -10.23 18.48 -3.57
C PHE A 307 -11.16 18.09 -4.73
N ASN A 308 -11.66 16.86 -4.75
CA ASN A 308 -12.53 16.32 -5.80
C ASN A 308 -11.99 16.58 -7.22
N CYS A 309 -10.70 16.39 -7.41
CA CYS A 309 -10.04 16.61 -8.69
C CYS A 309 -10.09 15.35 -9.56
N SER A 310 -10.22 15.53 -10.87
CA SER A 310 -10.08 14.40 -11.81
C SER A 310 -8.72 13.75 -11.69
N PRO A 311 -8.64 12.40 -11.81
CA PRO A 311 -7.38 11.68 -11.77
C PRO A 311 -6.41 12.18 -12.86
N ARG A 312 -5.22 12.59 -12.45
CA ARG A 312 -4.15 12.99 -13.36
C ARG A 312 -3.00 12.01 -13.25
N VAL A 313 -2.06 12.04 -14.20
CA VAL A 313 -0.80 11.30 -14.07
C VAL A 313 -0.10 11.79 -12.80
N ALA A 314 -0.24 11.06 -11.71
CA ALA A 314 0.17 11.45 -10.35
C ALA A 314 1.70 11.39 -10.13
N PHE A 315 2.45 11.14 -11.19
CA PHE A 315 3.89 10.95 -11.10
C PHE A 315 4.60 12.23 -11.53
N ARG A 316 4.62 13.23 -10.63
CA ARG A 316 5.57 14.34 -10.80
C ARG A 316 6.96 13.83 -10.42
N THR A 317 7.86 13.91 -11.32
CA THR A 317 9.33 13.66 -11.19
C THR A 317 9.96 14.65 -10.22
#